data_c3d275b5d766f077d89467fedc92e242
#
_entry.id   c3d275b5d766f077d89467fedc92e242
#
_cell.length_a   1.000
_cell.length_b   1.000
_cell.length_c   1.000
_cell.angle_alpha   90.00
_cell.angle_beta   90.00
_cell.angle_gamma   90.00
#
_symmetry.space_group_name_H-M   'P 1'
#
loop_
_entity.id
_entity.type
_entity.pdbx_description
1 polymer ?
#
loop_
_entity_poly.entity_id
_entity_poly.type
_entity_poly.pdbx_seq_one_letter_code
_entity_poly.pdbx_strand_id
1 'polypeptide(L)'
;MGDVEQQVRAYYDVAGPAYEALMGPFWHHGELASEAAGLSPAESAKALESKMVAAAGLQSGGWALDFGSGVGGATVHMASVSGAHFVGVSNNEWLSQRARGYAAEQGVSDTVTFHTIGDEDYRTLAAWPDGSLDAVTWYESVVHLPDKAAFFRAAARILKPGGRLVGVDWLQRPFGEHQTDEQIMRWMEPVNRHISIPWHGTLDGYRAMIEDAGLVVEVAEDLYTGVQCWGSTPPEDGQGWYEYDGEAPEVFAEGKRALDDARAAGVFTVGKFVAVKPA
;
A
#
# COMPACT_ATOMS: atom_id res chain seq x y z
N MET A 1 2.94 11.23 -18.70
CA MET A 1 2.13 10.50 -17.70
C MET A 1 2.04 8.99 -18.01
N GLY A 2 1.79 8.56 -19.26
CA GLY A 2 1.76 7.11 -19.59
C GLY A 2 3.06 6.33 -19.45
N ASP A 3 4.19 7.01 -19.27
CA ASP A 3 5.51 6.38 -19.12
C ASP A 3 5.72 5.80 -17.71
N VAL A 4 5.27 6.48 -16.67
CA VAL A 4 5.46 6.05 -15.27
C VAL A 4 4.64 4.78 -14.95
N GLU A 5 3.39 4.74 -15.37
CA GLU A 5 2.53 3.58 -15.12
C GLU A 5 3.02 2.35 -15.89
N GLN A 6 3.56 2.55 -17.10
CA GLN A 6 4.21 1.48 -17.84
C GLN A 6 5.49 1.00 -17.14
N GLN A 7 6.28 1.90 -16.56
CA GLN A 7 7.45 1.54 -15.77
C GLN A 7 7.07 0.74 -14.51
N VAL A 8 6.01 1.14 -13.80
CA VAL A 8 5.51 0.39 -12.64
C VAL A 8 5.07 -1.02 -13.03
N ARG A 9 4.33 -1.18 -14.15
CA ARG A 9 3.96 -2.52 -14.64
C ARG A 9 5.17 -3.36 -14.97
N ALA A 10 6.12 -2.81 -15.73
CA ALA A 10 7.34 -3.52 -16.09
C ALA A 10 8.19 -3.90 -14.87
N TYR A 11 8.20 -3.04 -13.85
CA TYR A 11 8.87 -3.34 -12.59
C TYR A 11 8.27 -4.59 -11.92
N TYR A 12 6.94 -4.64 -11.77
CA TYR A 12 6.29 -5.79 -11.12
C TYR A 12 6.27 -7.05 -11.98
N ASP A 13 6.34 -6.95 -13.31
CA ASP A 13 6.53 -8.12 -14.18
C ASP A 13 7.87 -8.81 -13.91
N VAL A 14 8.90 -8.04 -13.52
CA VAL A 14 10.25 -8.56 -13.24
C VAL A 14 10.43 -8.89 -11.76
N ALA A 15 10.06 -7.99 -10.87
CA ALA A 15 10.31 -8.11 -9.43
C ALA A 15 9.23 -8.91 -8.67
N GLY A 16 8.01 -9.00 -9.22
CA GLY A 16 6.87 -9.64 -8.57
C GLY A 16 7.13 -11.08 -8.11
N PRO A 17 7.72 -11.96 -8.93
CA PRO A 17 8.05 -13.31 -8.50
C PRO A 17 9.00 -13.37 -7.30
N ALA A 18 9.97 -12.45 -7.21
CA ALA A 18 10.88 -12.35 -6.07
C ALA A 18 10.16 -11.85 -4.81
N TYR A 19 9.27 -10.84 -4.94
CA TYR A 19 8.41 -10.40 -3.84
C TYR A 19 7.52 -11.53 -3.33
N GLU A 20 6.86 -12.27 -4.22
CA GLU A 20 6.00 -13.39 -3.83
C GLU A 20 6.78 -14.50 -3.11
N ALA A 21 7.96 -14.84 -3.60
CA ALA A 21 8.82 -15.85 -2.96
C ALA A 21 9.29 -15.41 -1.57
N LEU A 22 9.57 -14.11 -1.38
CA LEU A 22 10.07 -13.56 -0.13
C LEU A 22 8.96 -13.34 0.91
N MET A 23 7.84 -12.77 0.48
CA MET A 23 6.80 -12.22 1.37
C MET A 23 5.48 -13.00 1.30
N GLY A 24 5.39 -14.02 0.44
CA GLY A 24 4.13 -14.70 0.19
C GLY A 24 3.09 -13.73 -0.37
N PRO A 25 1.81 -13.80 0.08
CA PRO A 25 0.75 -12.94 -0.43
C PRO A 25 0.63 -11.56 0.25
N PHE A 26 1.45 -11.24 1.27
CA PHE A 26 1.34 -10.01 2.06
C PHE A 26 2.56 -9.10 1.86
N TRP A 27 2.42 -8.08 1.03
CA TRP A 27 3.54 -7.23 0.54
C TRP A 27 3.59 -5.84 1.18
N HIS A 28 2.95 -5.66 2.32
CA HIS A 28 2.97 -4.37 3.02
C HIS A 28 3.47 -4.50 4.46
N HIS A 29 3.87 -3.38 5.02
CA HIS A 29 4.31 -3.30 6.41
C HIS A 29 3.16 -3.62 7.38
N GLY A 30 3.52 -4.21 8.52
CA GLY A 30 2.63 -4.32 9.66
C GLY A 30 2.78 -3.14 10.62
N GLU A 31 2.40 -3.33 11.87
CA GLU A 31 2.58 -2.34 12.93
C GLU A 31 3.78 -2.66 13.81
N LEU A 32 4.48 -1.61 14.25
CA LEU A 32 5.60 -1.74 15.17
C LEU A 32 5.27 -2.57 16.42
N ALA A 33 4.07 -2.40 16.98
CA ALA A 33 3.64 -3.16 18.16
C ALA A 33 3.54 -4.67 17.89
N SER A 34 3.13 -5.08 16.70
CA SER A 34 3.07 -6.48 16.28
C SER A 34 4.46 -7.05 16.06
N GLU A 35 5.34 -6.29 15.43
CA GLU A 35 6.75 -6.66 15.25
C GLU A 35 7.45 -6.82 16.60
N ALA A 36 7.27 -5.86 17.51
CA ALA A 36 7.83 -5.92 18.87
C ALA A 36 7.28 -7.11 19.70
N ALA A 37 6.09 -7.60 19.38
CA ALA A 37 5.50 -8.80 19.97
C ALA A 37 6.02 -10.10 19.34
N GLY A 38 6.92 -10.02 18.34
CA GLY A 38 7.53 -11.16 17.68
C GLY A 38 6.62 -11.87 16.66
N LEU A 39 5.59 -11.18 16.15
CA LEU A 39 4.77 -11.69 15.06
C LEU A 39 5.61 -11.75 13.77
N SER A 40 5.35 -12.79 12.98
CA SER A 40 5.90 -12.84 11.63
C SER A 40 5.38 -11.66 10.78
N PRO A 41 6.07 -11.30 9.70
CA PRO A 41 5.64 -10.25 8.80
C PRO A 41 4.19 -10.41 8.31
N ALA A 42 3.82 -11.62 7.89
CA ALA A 42 2.45 -11.91 7.45
C ALA A 42 1.40 -11.76 8.57
N GLU A 43 1.75 -12.17 9.80
CA GLU A 43 0.86 -11.99 10.96
C GLU A 43 0.74 -10.51 11.34
N SER A 44 1.83 -9.76 11.28
CA SER A 44 1.85 -8.32 11.53
C SER A 44 1.02 -7.56 10.49
N ALA A 45 1.14 -7.90 9.20
CA ALA A 45 0.33 -7.35 8.12
C ALA A 45 -1.17 -7.63 8.37
N LYS A 46 -1.56 -8.87 8.64
CA LYS A 46 -2.94 -9.26 8.95
C LYS A 46 -3.50 -8.55 10.19
N ALA A 47 -2.66 -8.34 11.22
CA ALA A 47 -3.06 -7.59 12.40
C ALA A 47 -3.41 -6.14 12.06
N LEU A 48 -2.60 -5.49 11.22
CA LEU A 48 -2.87 -4.14 10.71
C LEU A 48 -4.14 -4.12 9.86
N GLU A 49 -4.29 -5.02 8.90
CA GLU A 49 -5.47 -5.13 8.04
C GLU A 49 -6.76 -5.28 8.87
N SER A 50 -6.75 -6.11 9.91
CA SER A 50 -7.90 -6.29 10.81
C SER A 50 -8.28 -4.99 11.53
N LYS A 51 -7.30 -4.20 11.98
CA LYS A 51 -7.53 -2.88 12.58
C LYS A 51 -8.06 -1.88 11.56
N MET A 52 -7.54 -1.92 10.33
CA MET A 52 -8.01 -1.03 9.25
C MET A 52 -9.44 -1.36 8.82
N VAL A 53 -9.82 -2.64 8.75
CA VAL A 53 -11.21 -3.07 8.52
C VAL A 53 -12.13 -2.55 9.62
N ALA A 54 -11.72 -2.66 10.88
CA ALA A 54 -12.48 -2.10 12.00
C ALA A 54 -12.62 -0.58 11.91
N ALA A 55 -11.53 0.12 11.56
CA ALA A 55 -11.54 1.58 11.35
C ALA A 55 -12.41 1.98 10.14
N ALA A 56 -12.47 1.15 9.10
CA ALA A 56 -13.35 1.35 7.95
C ALA A 56 -14.84 1.18 8.31
N GLY A 57 -15.16 0.58 9.45
CA GLY A 57 -16.53 0.33 9.87
C GLY A 57 -17.28 -0.65 8.95
N LEU A 58 -16.55 -1.44 8.18
CA LEU A 58 -17.11 -2.40 7.23
C LEU A 58 -17.97 -3.44 7.96
N GLN A 59 -19.18 -3.67 7.44
CA GLN A 59 -20.10 -4.66 7.93
C GLN A 59 -20.23 -5.81 6.90
N SER A 60 -20.66 -6.97 7.37
CA SER A 60 -20.97 -8.10 6.49
C SER A 60 -21.98 -7.70 5.41
N GLY A 61 -21.66 -8.03 4.16
CA GLY A 61 -22.43 -7.64 2.97
C GLY A 61 -22.19 -6.22 2.47
N GLY A 62 -21.36 -5.42 3.15
CA GLY A 62 -20.89 -4.13 2.63
C GLY A 62 -19.99 -4.28 1.41
N TRP A 63 -19.68 -3.19 0.71
CA TRP A 63 -18.84 -3.18 -0.48
C TRP A 63 -17.62 -2.29 -0.31
N ALA A 64 -16.45 -2.82 -0.62
CA ALA A 64 -15.19 -2.10 -0.58
C ALA A 64 -14.37 -2.31 -1.86
N LEU A 65 -13.57 -1.30 -2.19
CA LEU A 65 -12.54 -1.38 -3.23
C LEU A 65 -11.17 -1.40 -2.55
N ASP A 66 -10.31 -2.33 -2.97
CA ASP A 66 -8.90 -2.37 -2.57
C ASP A 66 -8.03 -1.93 -3.76
N PHE A 67 -7.46 -0.74 -3.64
CA PHE A 67 -6.69 -0.11 -4.69
C PHE A 67 -5.23 -0.55 -4.66
N GLY A 68 -4.77 -1.11 -5.79
CA GLY A 68 -3.43 -1.70 -5.87
C GLY A 68 -3.33 -3.02 -5.11
N SER A 69 -4.34 -3.89 -5.29
CA SER A 69 -4.50 -5.13 -4.53
C SER A 69 -3.35 -6.15 -4.64
N GLY A 70 -2.36 -5.90 -5.51
CA GLY A 70 -1.21 -6.78 -5.70
C GLY A 70 -1.62 -8.22 -5.98
N VAL A 71 -1.03 -9.18 -5.28
CA VAL A 71 -1.35 -10.62 -5.35
C VAL A 71 -2.54 -11.04 -4.46
N GLY A 72 -3.25 -10.07 -3.87
CA GLY A 72 -4.56 -10.26 -3.26
C GLY A 72 -4.57 -10.66 -1.79
N GLY A 73 -3.43 -10.79 -1.12
CA GLY A 73 -3.36 -11.23 0.27
C GLY A 73 -4.20 -10.38 1.22
N ALA A 74 -3.96 -9.05 1.21
CA ALA A 74 -4.68 -8.11 2.05
C ALA A 74 -6.19 -8.11 1.73
N THR A 75 -6.56 -8.03 0.45
CA THR A 75 -7.97 -8.04 0.02
C THR A 75 -8.72 -9.26 0.52
N VAL A 76 -8.12 -10.46 0.36
CA VAL A 76 -8.71 -11.74 0.79
C VAL A 76 -8.85 -11.79 2.30
N HIS A 77 -7.82 -11.38 3.06
CA HIS A 77 -7.90 -11.37 4.51
C HIS A 77 -8.94 -10.37 5.02
N MET A 78 -8.96 -9.13 4.47
CA MET A 78 -9.96 -8.13 4.86
C MET A 78 -11.40 -8.58 4.58
N ALA A 79 -11.65 -9.23 3.45
CA ALA A 79 -12.96 -9.82 3.15
C ALA A 79 -13.32 -10.89 4.16
N SER A 80 -12.38 -11.77 4.51
CA SER A 80 -12.60 -12.88 5.46
C SER A 80 -12.95 -12.40 6.86
N VAL A 81 -12.31 -11.31 7.35
CA VAL A 81 -12.54 -10.81 8.72
C VAL A 81 -13.76 -9.89 8.81
N SER A 82 -14.15 -9.22 7.72
CA SER A 82 -15.32 -8.31 7.72
C SER A 82 -16.61 -8.97 7.24
N GLY A 83 -16.53 -9.99 6.41
CA GLY A 83 -17.68 -10.54 5.69
C GLY A 83 -18.22 -9.59 4.60
N ALA A 84 -17.47 -8.57 4.23
CA ALA A 84 -17.81 -7.63 3.16
C ALA A 84 -17.37 -8.16 1.80
N HIS A 85 -17.97 -7.63 0.73
CA HIS A 85 -17.53 -7.87 -0.63
C HIS A 85 -16.39 -6.92 -0.97
N PHE A 86 -15.33 -7.46 -1.56
CA PHE A 86 -14.17 -6.69 -2.00
C PHE A 86 -13.96 -6.80 -3.51
N VAL A 87 -13.63 -5.67 -4.10
CA VAL A 87 -13.12 -5.60 -5.47
C VAL A 87 -11.68 -5.11 -5.41
N GLY A 88 -10.73 -5.99 -5.66
CA GLY A 88 -9.33 -5.62 -5.81
C GLY A 88 -9.04 -5.15 -7.23
N VAL A 89 -8.30 -4.06 -7.38
CA VAL A 89 -7.88 -3.54 -8.68
C VAL A 89 -6.37 -3.39 -8.78
N SER A 90 -5.84 -3.74 -9.94
CA SER A 90 -4.45 -3.55 -10.31
C SER A 90 -4.36 -3.11 -11.76
N ASN A 91 -3.29 -2.43 -12.14
CA ASN A 91 -2.96 -2.16 -13.53
C ASN A 91 -2.03 -3.22 -14.14
N ASN A 92 -1.71 -4.28 -13.40
CA ASN A 92 -0.83 -5.38 -13.82
C ASN A 92 -1.59 -6.70 -13.88
N GLU A 93 -1.62 -7.34 -15.05
CA GLU A 93 -2.37 -8.57 -15.27
C GLU A 93 -1.76 -9.77 -14.53
N TRP A 94 -0.43 -9.86 -14.43
CA TRP A 94 0.23 -10.94 -13.70
C TRP A 94 -0.20 -10.92 -12.22
N LEU A 95 -0.18 -9.75 -11.58
CA LEU A 95 -0.65 -9.58 -10.20
C LEU A 95 -2.11 -9.99 -10.05
N SER A 96 -2.99 -9.51 -10.94
CA SER A 96 -4.42 -9.83 -10.89
C SER A 96 -4.69 -11.32 -11.08
N GLN A 97 -3.92 -12.02 -11.92
CA GLN A 97 -4.04 -13.46 -12.09
C GLN A 97 -3.63 -14.21 -10.82
N ARG A 98 -2.53 -13.80 -10.17
CA ARG A 98 -2.11 -14.37 -8.88
C ARG A 98 -3.18 -14.15 -7.81
N ALA A 99 -3.74 -12.95 -7.73
CA ALA A 99 -4.79 -12.60 -6.77
C ALA A 99 -6.06 -13.45 -6.97
N ARG A 100 -6.51 -13.67 -8.21
CA ARG A 100 -7.64 -14.56 -8.52
C ARG A 100 -7.36 -16.01 -8.11
N GLY A 101 -6.15 -16.50 -8.37
CA GLY A 101 -5.71 -17.83 -7.94
C GLY A 101 -5.74 -17.95 -6.40
N TYR A 102 -5.18 -16.98 -5.70
CA TYR A 102 -5.16 -16.96 -4.25
C TYR A 102 -6.58 -16.92 -3.64
N ALA A 103 -7.49 -16.09 -4.18
CA ALA A 103 -8.88 -16.07 -3.72
C ALA A 103 -9.59 -17.43 -3.90
N ALA A 104 -9.32 -18.12 -5.02
CA ALA A 104 -9.86 -19.45 -5.26
C ALA A 104 -9.30 -20.49 -4.28
N GLU A 105 -8.01 -20.46 -3.99
CA GLU A 105 -7.36 -21.32 -3.00
C GLU A 105 -7.91 -21.11 -1.60
N GLN A 106 -8.26 -19.86 -1.25
CA GLN A 106 -8.84 -19.49 0.05
C GLN A 106 -10.38 -19.71 0.09
N GLY A 107 -11.02 -20.07 -1.03
CA GLY A 107 -12.44 -20.34 -1.10
C GLY A 107 -13.34 -19.11 -0.93
N VAL A 108 -12.84 -17.91 -1.30
CA VAL A 108 -13.57 -16.63 -1.11
C VAL A 108 -13.97 -15.96 -2.43
N SER A 109 -13.91 -16.67 -3.56
CA SER A 109 -14.22 -16.12 -4.89
C SER A 109 -15.66 -15.60 -5.04
N ASP A 110 -16.57 -15.95 -4.15
CA ASP A 110 -17.93 -15.43 -4.14
C ASP A 110 -18.04 -14.02 -3.53
N THR A 111 -17.07 -13.64 -2.72
CA THR A 111 -17.04 -12.34 -2.02
C THR A 111 -15.90 -11.43 -2.44
N VAL A 112 -14.90 -11.97 -3.16
CA VAL A 112 -13.72 -11.22 -3.59
C VAL A 112 -13.52 -11.39 -5.09
N THR A 113 -13.42 -10.27 -5.80
CA THR A 113 -13.10 -10.26 -7.24
C THR A 113 -11.89 -9.39 -7.53
N PHE A 114 -11.13 -9.72 -8.58
CA PHE A 114 -9.94 -8.97 -8.96
C PHE A 114 -9.99 -8.58 -10.44
N HIS A 115 -9.74 -7.31 -10.71
CA HIS A 115 -9.76 -6.74 -12.05
C HIS A 115 -8.43 -6.08 -12.40
N THR A 116 -7.95 -6.36 -13.62
CA THR A 116 -6.92 -5.54 -14.24
C THR A 116 -7.59 -4.41 -14.99
N ILE A 117 -7.23 -3.18 -14.70
CA ILE A 117 -7.82 -1.98 -15.31
C ILE A 117 -6.74 -1.12 -15.96
N GLY A 118 -7.11 -0.39 -17.01
CA GLY A 118 -6.20 0.50 -17.72
C GLY A 118 -5.79 1.70 -16.87
N ASP A 119 -4.69 2.34 -17.23
CA ASP A 119 -4.07 3.40 -16.43
C ASP A 119 -5.00 4.59 -16.13
N GLU A 120 -5.80 5.02 -17.11
CA GLU A 120 -6.75 6.11 -16.92
C GLU A 120 -7.85 5.71 -15.94
N ASP A 121 -8.45 4.53 -16.11
CA ASP A 121 -9.48 4.00 -15.22
C ASP A 121 -8.90 3.68 -13.85
N TYR A 122 -7.65 3.24 -13.77
CA TYR A 122 -6.95 3.00 -12.51
C TYR A 122 -6.78 4.30 -11.70
N ARG A 123 -6.41 5.40 -12.35
CA ARG A 123 -6.28 6.71 -11.68
C ARG A 123 -7.60 7.33 -11.31
N THR A 124 -8.60 7.22 -12.20
CA THR A 124 -9.88 7.93 -12.06
C THR A 124 -10.95 7.12 -11.36
N LEU A 125 -10.78 5.79 -11.27
CA LEU A 125 -11.80 4.86 -10.79
C LEU A 125 -13.15 5.05 -11.50
N ALA A 126 -13.12 5.40 -12.79
CA ALA A 126 -14.29 5.82 -13.57
C ALA A 126 -15.36 4.72 -13.69
N ALA A 127 -14.97 3.45 -13.57
CA ALA A 127 -15.90 2.31 -13.62
C ALA A 127 -16.86 2.27 -12.42
N TRP A 128 -16.55 2.95 -11.32
CA TRP A 128 -17.37 2.95 -10.11
C TRP A 128 -18.29 4.18 -10.06
N PRO A 129 -19.60 3.97 -9.83
CA PRO A 129 -20.55 5.06 -9.65
C PRO A 129 -20.25 5.90 -8.41
N ASP A 130 -20.65 7.16 -8.43
CA ASP A 130 -20.56 8.06 -7.28
C ASP A 130 -21.35 7.48 -6.09
N GLY A 131 -20.78 7.54 -4.91
CA GLY A 131 -21.45 7.13 -3.69
C GLY A 131 -21.87 5.65 -3.66
N SER A 132 -21.10 4.76 -4.27
CA SER A 132 -21.43 3.34 -4.40
C SER A 132 -20.79 2.43 -3.35
N LEU A 133 -19.68 2.86 -2.73
CA LEU A 133 -18.88 2.01 -1.85
C LEU A 133 -18.93 2.46 -0.39
N ASP A 134 -18.88 1.48 0.51
CA ASP A 134 -18.82 1.72 1.96
C ASP A 134 -17.37 2.05 2.39
N ALA A 135 -16.38 1.46 1.71
CA ALA A 135 -14.97 1.77 1.96
C ALA A 135 -14.11 1.71 0.69
N VAL A 136 -13.01 2.46 0.71
CA VAL A 136 -11.88 2.33 -0.20
C VAL A 136 -10.64 2.08 0.65
N THR A 137 -9.87 1.05 0.30
CA THR A 137 -8.61 0.70 0.97
C THR A 137 -7.44 0.80 0.01
N TRP A 138 -6.24 1.05 0.54
CA TRP A 138 -4.99 0.91 -0.20
C TRP A 138 -3.85 0.53 0.75
N TYR A 139 -2.94 -0.31 0.27
CA TYR A 139 -1.78 -0.74 1.02
C TYR A 139 -0.53 -0.59 0.15
N GLU A 140 0.25 0.47 0.44
CA GLU A 140 1.54 0.75 -0.21
C GLU A 140 1.48 0.76 -1.75
N SER A 141 0.41 1.32 -2.30
CA SER A 141 0.12 1.32 -3.74
C SER A 141 -0.02 2.73 -4.34
N VAL A 142 -0.57 3.69 -3.60
CA VAL A 142 -0.75 5.07 -4.07
C VAL A 142 0.60 5.77 -4.25
N VAL A 143 1.64 5.31 -3.54
CA VAL A 143 3.02 5.80 -3.72
C VAL A 143 3.48 5.72 -5.19
N HIS A 144 3.01 4.74 -5.95
CA HIS A 144 3.33 4.57 -7.36
C HIS A 144 2.59 5.53 -8.32
N LEU A 145 1.61 6.28 -7.86
CA LEU A 145 0.89 7.21 -8.70
C LEU A 145 1.63 8.53 -8.87
N PRO A 146 1.76 9.05 -10.11
CA PRO A 146 2.32 10.38 -10.33
C PRO A 146 1.40 11.50 -9.80
N ASP A 147 0.08 11.34 -9.90
CA ASP A 147 -0.95 12.24 -9.33
C ASP A 147 -1.73 11.52 -8.23
N LYS A 148 -1.17 11.53 -7.03
CA LYS A 148 -1.79 10.93 -5.84
C LYS A 148 -3.08 11.64 -5.43
N ALA A 149 -3.14 12.95 -5.64
CA ALA A 149 -4.33 13.74 -5.35
C ALA A 149 -5.53 13.35 -6.24
N ALA A 150 -5.28 12.94 -7.49
CA ALA A 150 -6.34 12.42 -8.35
C ALA A 150 -6.99 11.16 -7.77
N PHE A 151 -6.19 10.25 -7.22
CA PHE A 151 -6.71 9.06 -6.54
C PHE A 151 -7.60 9.44 -5.35
N PHE A 152 -7.16 10.34 -4.47
CA PHE A 152 -7.97 10.74 -3.31
C PHE A 152 -9.29 11.40 -3.72
N ARG A 153 -9.29 12.23 -4.77
CA ARG A 153 -10.53 12.79 -5.33
C ARG A 153 -11.45 11.70 -5.89
N ALA A 154 -10.90 10.72 -6.60
CA ALA A 154 -11.67 9.60 -7.14
C ALA A 154 -12.25 8.72 -6.01
N ALA A 155 -11.46 8.40 -4.99
CA ALA A 155 -11.91 7.67 -3.81
C ALA A 155 -13.04 8.41 -3.07
N ALA A 156 -12.88 9.72 -2.84
CA ALA A 156 -13.92 10.54 -2.23
C ALA A 156 -15.22 10.53 -3.04
N ARG A 157 -15.14 10.55 -4.38
CA ARG A 157 -16.29 10.50 -5.27
C ARG A 157 -17.08 9.21 -5.12
N ILE A 158 -16.43 8.06 -5.15
CA ILE A 158 -17.08 6.74 -5.15
C ILE A 158 -17.56 6.29 -3.76
N LEU A 159 -17.01 6.86 -2.68
CA LEU A 159 -17.48 6.60 -1.32
C LEU A 159 -18.91 7.15 -1.11
N LYS A 160 -19.73 6.37 -0.41
CA LYS A 160 -21.02 6.84 0.14
C LYS A 160 -20.81 7.96 1.16
N PRO A 161 -21.79 8.83 1.41
CA PRO A 161 -21.79 9.64 2.64
C PRO A 161 -21.61 8.76 3.87
N GLY A 162 -20.68 9.11 4.76
CA GLY A 162 -20.26 8.27 5.90
C GLY A 162 -19.31 7.12 5.54
N GLY A 163 -19.08 6.86 4.25
CA GLY A 163 -18.10 5.87 3.79
C GLY A 163 -16.66 6.29 4.13
N ARG A 164 -15.76 5.33 4.23
CA ARG A 164 -14.42 5.56 4.75
C ARG A 164 -13.31 5.23 3.77
N LEU A 165 -12.29 6.07 3.77
CA LEU A 165 -11.01 5.84 3.12
C LEU A 165 -10.01 5.42 4.18
N VAL A 166 -9.41 4.23 4.04
CA VAL A 166 -8.43 3.71 4.99
C VAL A 166 -7.25 3.10 4.26
N GLY A 167 -6.04 3.35 4.74
CA GLY A 167 -4.87 2.75 4.12
C GLY A 167 -3.56 3.12 4.75
N VAL A 168 -2.52 2.50 4.23
CA VAL A 168 -1.13 2.76 4.60
C VAL A 168 -0.32 2.99 3.32
N ASP A 169 0.72 3.82 3.43
CA ASP A 169 1.59 4.08 2.28
C ASP A 169 3.01 4.44 2.69
N TRP A 170 3.92 4.25 1.76
CA TRP A 170 5.31 4.67 1.89
C TRP A 170 5.43 6.17 1.86
N LEU A 171 6.14 6.69 2.82
CA LEU A 171 6.32 8.13 3.02
C LEU A 171 7.78 8.49 3.19
N GLN A 172 8.07 9.74 2.91
CA GLN A 172 9.29 10.42 3.27
C GLN A 172 9.05 11.21 4.55
N ARG A 173 9.94 11.08 5.53
CA ARG A 173 9.99 11.99 6.68
C ARG A 173 10.62 13.31 6.27
N PRO A 174 10.16 14.44 6.84
CA PRO A 174 10.88 15.70 6.71
C PRO A 174 12.30 15.58 7.30
N PHE A 175 13.28 16.18 6.66
CA PHE A 175 14.64 16.26 7.18
C PHE A 175 14.83 17.41 8.21
N GLY A 176 13.75 17.91 8.80
CA GLY A 176 13.74 19.07 9.68
C GLY A 176 13.53 20.39 8.92
N GLU A 177 13.76 21.51 9.61
CA GLU A 177 13.45 22.86 9.09
C GLU A 177 14.27 23.26 7.85
N HIS A 178 15.35 22.54 7.55
CA HIS A 178 16.30 22.86 6.48
C HIS A 178 16.49 21.72 5.50
N GLN A 179 15.42 20.96 5.23
CA GLN A 179 15.45 19.92 4.22
C GLN A 179 15.84 20.51 2.86
N THR A 180 16.92 19.99 2.26
CA THR A 180 17.39 20.41 0.95
C THR A 180 17.07 19.37 -0.10
N ASP A 181 16.97 19.79 -1.37
CA ASP A 181 16.82 18.87 -2.50
C ASP A 181 17.95 17.84 -2.56
N GLU A 182 19.17 18.24 -2.16
CA GLU A 182 20.34 17.37 -2.09
C GLU A 182 20.12 16.21 -1.09
N GLN A 183 19.52 16.48 0.06
CA GLN A 183 19.23 15.43 1.04
C GLN A 183 18.15 14.47 0.56
N ILE A 184 17.11 14.96 -0.12
CA ILE A 184 16.08 14.14 -0.75
C ILE A 184 16.71 13.28 -1.83
N MET A 185 17.48 13.89 -2.72
CA MET A 185 18.14 13.21 -3.84
C MET A 185 19.11 12.12 -3.38
N ARG A 186 19.78 12.34 -2.25
CA ARG A 186 20.72 11.36 -1.70
C ARG A 186 20.07 10.06 -1.28
N TRP A 187 18.93 10.12 -0.60
CA TRP A 187 18.30 8.94 0.04
C TRP A 187 17.04 8.46 -0.65
N MET A 188 16.19 9.36 -1.09
CA MET A 188 14.86 8.99 -1.61
C MET A 188 14.84 8.83 -3.13
N GLU A 189 15.68 9.55 -3.88
CA GLU A 189 15.75 9.40 -5.34
C GLU A 189 16.21 7.99 -5.76
N PRO A 190 17.22 7.36 -5.12
CA PRO A 190 17.55 5.97 -5.42
C PRO A 190 16.38 5.01 -5.20
N VAL A 191 15.60 5.18 -4.13
CA VAL A 191 14.38 4.40 -3.88
C VAL A 191 13.37 4.63 -4.99
N ASN A 192 13.11 5.91 -5.33
CA ASN A 192 12.19 6.28 -6.39
C ASN A 192 12.55 5.62 -7.73
N ARG A 193 13.82 5.69 -8.10
CA ARG A 193 14.31 5.16 -9.37
C ARG A 193 14.25 3.65 -9.46
N HIS A 194 14.72 2.95 -8.43
CA HIS A 194 14.85 1.48 -8.48
C HIS A 194 13.54 0.73 -8.20
N ILE A 195 12.57 1.38 -7.55
CA ILE A 195 11.25 0.79 -7.25
C ILE A 195 10.14 1.39 -8.12
N SER A 196 10.50 2.21 -9.12
CA SER A 196 9.54 2.87 -10.02
C SER A 196 8.50 3.71 -9.29
N ILE A 197 8.95 4.53 -8.34
CA ILE A 197 8.12 5.46 -7.58
C ILE A 197 8.35 6.86 -8.13
N PRO A 198 7.31 7.59 -8.58
CA PRO A 198 7.49 8.94 -9.12
C PRO A 198 8.02 9.93 -8.09
N TRP A 199 7.51 9.86 -6.88
CA TRP A 199 7.91 10.68 -5.74
C TRP A 199 7.27 10.17 -4.45
N HIS A 200 7.94 10.38 -3.30
CA HIS A 200 7.36 10.12 -1.98
C HIS A 200 6.74 11.39 -1.41
N GLY A 201 5.53 11.25 -0.88
CA GLY A 201 4.92 12.31 -0.08
C GLY A 201 5.34 12.24 1.38
N THR A 202 5.00 13.28 2.13
CA THR A 202 5.11 13.31 3.60
C THR A 202 3.75 12.98 4.22
N LEU A 203 3.72 12.71 5.53
CA LEU A 203 2.49 12.48 6.28
C LEU A 203 1.51 13.65 6.13
N ASP A 204 2.00 14.88 6.34
CA ASP A 204 1.18 16.09 6.18
C ASP A 204 0.74 16.32 4.74
N GLY A 205 1.59 15.97 3.76
CA GLY A 205 1.24 16.09 2.36
C GLY A 205 0.10 15.15 1.95
N TYR A 206 0.12 13.90 2.41
CA TYR A 206 -0.99 12.97 2.19
C TYR A 206 -2.27 13.43 2.89
N ARG A 207 -2.15 13.86 4.17
CA ARG A 207 -3.26 14.44 4.91
C ARG A 207 -3.91 15.59 4.15
N ALA A 208 -3.13 16.54 3.68
CA ALA A 208 -3.64 17.68 2.91
C ALA A 208 -4.35 17.24 1.62
N MET A 209 -3.78 16.30 0.86
CA MET A 209 -4.43 15.79 -0.35
C MET A 209 -5.76 15.08 -0.07
N ILE A 210 -5.88 14.38 1.05
CA ILE A 210 -7.12 13.70 1.49
C ILE A 210 -8.17 14.76 1.90
N GLU A 211 -7.76 15.77 2.66
CA GLU A 211 -8.64 16.88 3.09
C GLU A 211 -9.10 17.73 1.87
N ASP A 212 -8.22 18.02 0.93
CA ASP A 212 -8.52 18.73 -0.33
C ASP A 212 -9.51 17.93 -1.23
N ALA A 213 -9.53 16.61 -1.09
CA ALA A 213 -10.53 15.76 -1.77
C ALA A 213 -11.92 15.82 -1.12
N GLY A 214 -12.08 16.56 -0.01
CA GLY A 214 -13.36 16.72 0.69
C GLY A 214 -13.64 15.65 1.76
N LEU A 215 -12.62 14.89 2.16
CA LEU A 215 -12.72 13.93 3.25
C LEU A 215 -12.24 14.57 4.58
N VAL A 216 -12.77 14.08 5.70
CA VAL A 216 -12.32 14.47 7.04
C VAL A 216 -11.32 13.42 7.54
N VAL A 217 -10.07 13.82 7.75
CA VAL A 217 -9.04 12.92 8.26
C VAL A 217 -9.21 12.76 9.77
N GLU A 218 -9.48 11.54 10.20
CA GLU A 218 -9.59 11.16 11.62
C GLU A 218 -8.25 10.67 12.19
N VAL A 219 -7.45 10.00 11.35
CA VAL A 219 -6.11 9.49 11.70
C VAL A 219 -5.15 9.80 10.57
N ALA A 220 -4.00 10.34 10.91
CA ALA A 220 -2.80 10.41 10.08
C ALA A 220 -1.60 10.22 11.02
N GLU A 221 -0.95 9.07 10.96
CA GLU A 221 0.14 8.75 11.89
C GLU A 221 1.29 8.02 11.19
N ASP A 222 2.50 8.29 11.62
CA ASP A 222 3.71 7.54 11.26
C ASP A 222 3.73 6.25 12.09
N LEU A 223 3.62 5.09 11.44
CA LEU A 223 3.59 3.79 12.10
C LEU A 223 4.89 3.44 12.83
N TYR A 224 5.99 4.11 12.47
CA TYR A 224 7.33 3.84 13.00
C TYR A 224 7.93 5.08 13.67
N THR A 225 7.13 5.87 14.37
CA THR A 225 7.59 7.09 15.03
C THR A 225 8.79 6.84 15.93
N GLY A 226 9.91 7.48 15.63
CA GLY A 226 11.13 7.42 16.43
C GLY A 226 11.95 6.14 16.24
N VAL A 227 11.56 5.24 15.35
CA VAL A 227 12.27 3.99 15.06
C VAL A 227 12.44 3.79 13.55
N GLN A 228 13.31 2.89 13.18
CA GLN A 228 13.47 2.45 11.80
C GLN A 228 12.35 1.47 11.41
N CYS A 229 11.78 1.62 10.23
CA CYS A 229 10.84 0.65 9.68
C CYS A 229 11.44 -0.76 9.62
N TRP A 230 10.60 -1.78 9.82
CA TRP A 230 11.00 -3.20 9.82
C TRP A 230 12.06 -3.52 10.85
N GLY A 231 11.92 -2.94 12.03
CA GLY A 231 12.81 -3.20 13.14
C GLY A 231 14.17 -2.51 12.98
N SER A 232 14.70 -2.08 14.10
CA SER A 232 16.04 -1.50 14.21
C SER A 232 17.13 -2.58 14.24
N THR A 233 16.76 -3.85 14.34
CA THR A 233 17.71 -4.95 14.47
C THR A 233 17.33 -6.07 13.50
N PRO A 234 18.23 -6.51 12.61
CA PRO A 234 18.07 -7.79 11.95
C PRO A 234 17.86 -8.86 13.04
N PRO A 235 16.98 -9.84 12.85
CA PRO A 235 16.90 -10.98 13.76
C PRO A 235 18.30 -11.55 13.95
N GLU A 236 18.66 -11.91 15.19
CA GLU A 236 19.98 -12.49 15.52
C GLU A 236 20.29 -13.77 14.75
N ASP A 237 19.26 -14.41 14.19
CA ASP A 237 19.35 -15.65 13.41
C ASP A 237 19.49 -15.42 11.89
N GLY A 238 19.61 -14.18 11.44
CA GLY A 238 19.79 -13.84 10.02
C GLY A 238 18.59 -14.14 9.12
N GLN A 239 17.48 -14.61 9.66
CA GLN A 239 16.23 -14.87 8.90
C GLN A 239 15.29 -13.66 8.96
N GLY A 240 15.78 -12.54 8.47
CA GLY A 240 14.94 -11.36 8.31
C GLY A 240 14.23 -11.36 6.96
N TRP A 241 13.30 -10.49 6.80
CA TRP A 241 12.62 -10.11 5.55
C TRP A 241 13.56 -9.87 4.36
N TYR A 242 14.85 -9.88 4.59
CA TYR A 242 15.89 -9.44 3.69
C TYR A 242 16.70 -10.57 3.08
N GLU A 243 16.53 -11.79 3.55
CA GLU A 243 17.27 -12.94 3.04
C GLU A 243 16.44 -13.67 2.00
N TYR A 244 16.58 -13.24 0.77
CA TYR A 244 16.13 -13.96 -0.41
C TYR A 244 17.34 -14.70 -0.97
N ASP A 245 17.36 -16.04 -0.84
CA ASP A 245 18.42 -16.93 -1.30
C ASP A 245 18.24 -17.41 -2.76
N GLY A 246 17.17 -16.95 -3.42
CA GLY A 246 16.95 -17.16 -4.84
C GLY A 246 17.71 -16.15 -5.72
N GLU A 247 17.68 -16.37 -7.04
CA GLU A 247 18.18 -15.41 -8.01
C GLU A 247 17.26 -14.18 -8.06
N ALA A 248 17.56 -13.16 -7.26
CA ALA A 248 16.85 -11.91 -7.32
C ALA A 248 17.26 -11.14 -8.59
N PRO A 249 16.29 -10.62 -9.39
CA PRO A 249 16.62 -9.70 -10.46
C PRO A 249 17.43 -8.52 -9.92
N GLU A 250 18.39 -8.02 -10.71
CA GLU A 250 19.26 -6.89 -10.31
C GLU A 250 18.45 -5.69 -9.83
N VAL A 251 17.34 -5.36 -10.53
CA VAL A 251 16.43 -4.26 -10.16
C VAL A 251 15.85 -4.43 -8.76
N PHE A 252 15.51 -5.66 -8.36
CA PHE A 252 15.01 -5.95 -7.02
C PHE A 252 16.11 -5.75 -5.96
N ALA A 253 17.32 -6.25 -6.22
CA ALA A 253 18.45 -6.11 -5.32
C ALA A 253 18.88 -4.65 -5.13
N GLU A 254 18.86 -3.84 -6.19
CA GLU A 254 19.17 -2.41 -6.13
C GLU A 254 18.08 -1.63 -5.39
N GLY A 255 16.81 -1.93 -5.65
CA GLY A 255 15.68 -1.34 -4.93
C GLY A 255 15.73 -1.62 -3.43
N LYS A 256 16.04 -2.88 -3.07
CA LYS A 256 16.22 -3.27 -1.67
C LYS A 256 17.36 -2.48 -0.99
N ARG A 257 18.54 -2.39 -1.61
CA ARG A 257 19.67 -1.62 -1.06
C ARG A 257 19.31 -0.15 -0.86
N ALA A 258 18.68 0.48 -1.87
CA ALA A 258 18.26 1.87 -1.76
C ALA A 258 17.27 2.10 -0.62
N LEU A 259 16.32 1.18 -0.44
CA LEU A 259 15.35 1.23 0.64
C LEU A 259 16.02 1.06 2.01
N ASP A 260 16.95 0.11 2.15
CA ASP A 260 17.69 -0.11 3.39
C ASP A 260 18.52 1.12 3.78
N ASP A 261 19.16 1.79 2.81
CA ASP A 261 19.91 3.02 3.05
C ASP A 261 18.99 4.18 3.51
N ALA A 262 17.84 4.37 2.87
CA ALA A 262 16.87 5.39 3.25
C ALA A 262 16.26 5.14 4.64
N ARG A 263 16.03 3.88 4.99
CA ARG A 263 15.57 3.44 6.31
C ARG A 263 16.63 3.71 7.38
N ALA A 264 17.86 3.31 7.12
CA ALA A 264 19.00 3.55 8.03
C ALA A 264 19.26 5.05 8.26
N ALA A 265 19.04 5.88 7.23
CA ALA A 265 19.11 7.33 7.35
C ALA A 265 17.92 7.94 8.10
N GLY A 266 16.87 7.14 8.43
CA GLY A 266 15.69 7.61 9.17
C GLY A 266 14.73 8.48 8.35
N VAL A 267 14.89 8.50 7.02
CA VAL A 267 14.08 9.36 6.13
C VAL A 267 12.88 8.66 5.51
N PHE A 268 12.88 7.34 5.49
CA PHE A 268 11.78 6.52 5.02
C PHE A 268 10.89 6.08 6.19
N THR A 269 9.57 6.09 5.97
CA THR A 269 8.60 5.56 6.91
C THR A 269 7.34 5.08 6.20
N VAL A 270 6.37 4.56 6.98
CA VAL A 270 5.03 4.19 6.53
C VAL A 270 4.00 5.00 7.31
N GLY A 271 3.11 5.65 6.59
CA GLY A 271 1.99 6.40 7.18
C GLY A 271 0.69 5.60 7.14
N LYS A 272 -0.09 5.72 8.20
CA LYS A 272 -1.45 5.18 8.29
C LYS A 272 -2.47 6.31 8.27
N PHE A 273 -3.55 6.10 7.52
CA PHE A 273 -4.60 7.09 7.32
C PHE A 273 -5.98 6.47 7.50
N VAL A 274 -6.86 7.20 8.17
CA VAL A 274 -8.29 6.94 8.27
C VAL A 274 -9.01 8.25 8.01
N ALA A 275 -9.90 8.26 7.03
CA ALA A 275 -10.69 9.43 6.70
C ALA A 275 -12.15 9.03 6.41
N VAL A 276 -13.07 9.96 6.62
CA VAL A 276 -14.50 9.76 6.42
C VAL A 276 -15.05 10.78 5.43
N LYS A 277 -15.94 10.34 4.54
CA LYS A 277 -16.71 11.24 3.69
C LYS A 277 -17.86 11.84 4.52
N PRO A 278 -17.93 13.16 4.65
CA PRO A 278 -19.06 13.82 5.33
C PRO A 278 -20.42 13.37 4.79
N ALA A 279 -21.46 13.44 5.66
CA ALA A 279 -22.82 13.09 5.31
C ALA A 279 -23.47 14.08 4.33
#